data_62741537b19adbc31077e7692f2d62d8
#
_entry.id   62741537b19adbc31077e7692f2d62d8
#
_cell.length_a   1.000
_cell.length_b   1.000
_cell.length_c   1.000
_cell.angle_alpha   90.00
_cell.angle_beta   90.00
_cell.angle_gamma   90.00
#
_symmetry.space_group_name_H-M   'P 1'
#
loop_
_entity.id
_entity.type
_entity.pdbx_description
1 polymer ?
#
loop_
_entity_poly.entity_id
_entity_poly.type
_entity_poly.pdbx_seq_one_letter_code
_entity_poly.pdbx_strand_id
1 'polypeptide(L)'
;MARANAHRGEIEAIIDGERRILCLTLGALAELETAFGVDNIAELATRFADGRMGASGMIAILGAALRGGGNLVDDADVRDMRVEGGIEGAVRLTARLLTAAFMPERETSAANPLKPQPAD
;
A
#
# COMPACT_ATOMS: atom_id res chain seq x y z
N MET A 1 -2.73 -21.44 -4.28
CA MET A 1 -2.20 -20.45 -3.38
C MET A 1 -2.20 -19.06 -4.01
N ALA A 2 -2.69 -18.10 -3.27
CA ALA A 2 -2.79 -16.75 -3.81
C ALA A 2 -1.42 -16.10 -3.93
N ARG A 3 -1.22 -15.33 -4.95
CA ARG A 3 -0.02 -14.55 -5.13
C ARG A 3 -0.40 -13.12 -5.41
N ALA A 4 0.46 -12.21 -4.98
CA ALA A 4 0.22 -10.81 -5.25
C ALA A 4 0.26 -10.56 -6.75
N ASN A 5 -0.61 -9.71 -7.23
CA ASN A 5 -0.68 -9.33 -8.62
C ASN A 5 -0.31 -7.86 -8.73
N ALA A 6 0.90 -7.59 -9.16
CA ALA A 6 1.40 -6.22 -9.22
C ALA A 6 0.60 -5.34 -10.17
N HIS A 7 0.01 -5.93 -11.21
CA HIS A 7 -0.82 -5.16 -12.14
C HIS A 7 -2.06 -4.61 -11.46
N ARG A 8 -2.50 -5.28 -10.39
CA ARG A 8 -3.66 -4.84 -9.64
C ARG A 8 -3.27 -4.06 -8.39
N GLY A 9 -2.00 -3.74 -8.25
CA GLY A 9 -1.53 -3.02 -7.09
C GLY A 9 -1.43 -3.86 -5.83
N GLU A 10 -1.42 -5.17 -5.96
CA GLU A 10 -1.30 -6.06 -4.82
C GLU A 10 0.14 -6.23 -4.41
N ILE A 11 0.37 -6.26 -3.12
CA ILE A 11 1.70 -6.44 -2.56
C ILE A 11 1.62 -7.54 -1.52
N GLU A 12 2.63 -8.40 -1.54
CA GLU A 12 2.70 -9.49 -0.61
C GLU A 12 3.64 -9.14 0.53
N ALA A 13 3.25 -9.48 1.74
CA ALA A 13 4.08 -9.22 2.91
C ALA A 13 3.93 -10.35 3.91
N ILE A 14 4.95 -10.54 4.72
CA ILE A 14 4.91 -11.52 5.81
C ILE A 14 4.55 -10.78 7.07
N ILE A 15 3.42 -11.14 7.67
CA ILE A 15 2.92 -10.51 8.88
C ILE A 15 2.58 -11.61 9.87
N ASP A 16 3.16 -11.54 11.05
CA ASP A 16 3.00 -12.57 12.07
C ASP A 16 3.38 -13.95 11.52
N GLY A 17 4.40 -13.96 10.63
CA GLY A 17 4.89 -15.21 10.08
C GLY A 17 4.04 -15.76 8.95
N GLU A 18 2.99 -15.05 8.55
CA GLU A 18 2.10 -15.52 7.49
C GLU A 18 2.14 -14.59 6.30
N ARG A 19 2.02 -15.18 5.14
CA ARG A 19 1.98 -14.42 3.90
C ARG A 19 0.61 -13.79 3.74
N ARG A 20 0.59 -12.49 3.50
CA ARG A 20 -0.65 -11.76 3.33
C ARG A 20 -0.58 -10.91 2.08
N ILE A 21 -1.72 -10.73 1.43
CA ILE A 21 -1.83 -9.86 0.26
C ILE A 21 -2.43 -8.54 0.75
N LEU A 22 -1.78 -7.43 0.38
CA LEU A 22 -2.26 -6.10 0.71
C LEU A 22 -2.53 -5.35 -0.59
N CYS A 23 -3.55 -4.51 -0.58
CA CYS A 23 -3.88 -3.73 -1.77
C CYS A 23 -4.66 -2.48 -1.35
N LEU A 24 -4.22 -1.33 -1.82
CA LEU A 24 -4.98 -0.11 -1.60
C LEU A 24 -5.99 0.04 -2.73
N THR A 25 -7.15 -0.58 -2.54
CA THR A 25 -8.24 -0.48 -3.50
C THR A 25 -8.83 0.92 -3.45
N LEU A 26 -9.73 1.23 -4.38
CA LEU A 26 -10.42 2.52 -4.35
C LEU A 26 -11.16 2.72 -3.03
N GLY A 27 -11.78 1.65 -2.53
CA GLY A 27 -12.45 1.75 -1.24
C GLY A 27 -11.48 2.01 -0.11
N ALA A 28 -10.32 1.35 -0.14
CA ALA A 28 -9.29 1.58 0.88
C ALA A 28 -8.77 3.01 0.80
N LEU A 29 -8.57 3.52 -0.41
CA LEU A 29 -8.10 4.90 -0.58
C LEU A 29 -9.14 5.90 -0.06
N ALA A 30 -10.41 5.66 -0.35
CA ALA A 30 -11.46 6.54 0.14
C ALA A 30 -11.51 6.53 1.66
N GLU A 31 -11.32 5.36 2.25
CA GLU A 31 -11.28 5.23 3.70
C GLU A 31 -10.14 6.06 4.27
N LEU A 32 -8.96 6.01 3.63
CA LEU A 32 -7.81 6.75 4.11
C LEU A 32 -7.97 8.25 3.90
N GLU A 33 -8.57 8.67 2.80
CA GLU A 33 -8.82 10.09 2.60
C GLU A 33 -9.67 10.65 3.72
N THR A 34 -10.71 9.91 4.10
CA THR A 34 -11.56 10.32 5.19
C THR A 34 -10.80 10.34 6.51
N ALA A 35 -10.05 9.28 6.79
CA ALA A 35 -9.36 9.14 8.06
C ALA A 35 -8.30 10.23 8.25
N PHE A 36 -7.62 10.62 7.18
CA PHE A 36 -6.56 11.62 7.28
C PHE A 36 -7.02 13.03 6.93
N GLY A 37 -8.24 13.17 6.45
CA GLY A 37 -8.73 14.50 6.06
C GLY A 37 -8.00 15.06 4.86
N VAL A 38 -7.60 14.18 3.93
CA VAL A 38 -6.90 14.62 2.72
C VAL A 38 -7.79 14.40 1.52
N ASP A 39 -7.50 15.09 0.44
CA ASP A 39 -8.32 15.03 -0.76
C ASP A 39 -7.83 14.04 -1.79
N ASN A 40 -6.61 13.57 -1.67
CA ASN A 40 -6.07 12.65 -2.67
C ASN A 40 -4.87 11.90 -2.12
N ILE A 41 -4.50 10.86 -2.86
CA ILE A 41 -3.42 9.97 -2.44
C ILE A 41 -2.05 10.67 -2.46
N ALA A 42 -1.89 11.65 -3.35
CA ALA A 42 -0.62 12.36 -3.43
C ALA A 42 -0.32 13.11 -2.13
N GLU A 43 -1.34 13.70 -1.54
CA GLU A 43 -1.17 14.39 -0.27
C GLU A 43 -0.80 13.43 0.84
N LEU A 44 -1.38 12.23 0.82
CA LEU A 44 -1.04 11.21 1.79
C LEU A 44 0.40 10.76 1.64
N ALA A 45 0.83 10.55 0.40
CA ALA A 45 2.21 10.15 0.13
C ALA A 45 3.18 11.22 0.58
N THR A 46 2.84 12.50 0.40
CA THR A 46 3.68 13.60 0.84
C THR A 46 3.84 13.58 2.36
N ARG A 47 2.76 13.38 3.09
CA ARG A 47 2.84 13.31 4.55
C ARG A 47 3.74 12.18 5.00
N PHE A 48 3.65 11.04 4.34
CA PHE A 48 4.49 9.92 4.67
C PHE A 48 5.96 10.23 4.41
N ALA A 49 6.24 10.80 3.23
CA ALA A 49 7.62 11.12 2.85
C ALA A 49 8.25 12.16 3.78
N ASP A 50 7.43 13.06 4.30
CA ASP A 50 7.92 14.11 5.20
C ASP A 50 8.08 13.62 6.63
N GLY A 51 7.77 12.38 6.90
CA GLY A 51 7.89 11.83 8.25
C GLY A 51 6.83 12.33 9.21
N ARG A 52 5.73 12.88 8.71
CA ARG A 52 4.69 13.45 9.56
C ARG A 52 3.58 12.49 9.90
N MET A 53 3.72 11.25 9.48
CA MET A 53 2.60 10.33 9.62
C MET A 53 2.54 9.61 10.96
N GLY A 54 3.64 9.16 11.48
CA GLY A 54 3.67 8.45 12.74
C GLY A 54 3.13 7.04 12.66
N ALA A 55 3.17 6.35 13.78
CA ALA A 55 2.77 4.94 13.83
C ALA A 55 1.28 4.75 13.58
N SER A 56 0.45 5.63 14.15
CA SER A 56 -0.99 5.45 13.96
C SER A 56 -1.38 5.65 12.50
N GLY A 57 -0.67 6.51 11.79
CA GLY A 57 -0.92 6.67 10.36
C GLY A 57 -0.54 5.43 9.58
N MET A 58 0.60 4.82 9.92
CA MET A 58 0.99 3.57 9.27
C MET A 58 -0.02 2.47 9.55
N ILE A 59 -0.51 2.39 10.78
CA ILE A 59 -1.51 1.39 11.13
C ILE A 59 -2.76 1.56 10.27
N ALA A 60 -3.19 2.79 10.07
CA ALA A 60 -4.37 3.05 9.25
C ALA A 60 -4.15 2.61 7.81
N ILE A 61 -2.98 2.91 7.25
CA ILE A 61 -2.68 2.52 5.87
C ILE A 61 -2.58 1.01 5.75
N LEU A 62 -1.86 0.37 6.66
CA LEU A 62 -1.70 -1.08 6.61
C LEU A 62 -3.04 -1.78 6.81
N GLY A 63 -3.87 -1.27 7.72
CA GLY A 63 -5.19 -1.84 7.94
C GLY A 63 -6.07 -1.76 6.71
N ALA A 64 -6.12 -0.58 6.10
CA ALA A 64 -6.92 -0.41 4.89
C ALA A 64 -6.41 -1.31 3.78
N ALA A 65 -5.09 -1.44 3.64
CA ALA A 65 -4.50 -2.27 2.60
C ALA A 65 -4.75 -3.74 2.86
N LEU A 66 -4.70 -4.17 4.11
CA LEU A 66 -5.00 -5.56 4.44
C LEU A 66 -6.46 -5.90 4.09
N ARG A 67 -7.37 -5.01 4.46
CA ARG A 67 -8.78 -5.22 4.12
C ARG A 67 -8.98 -5.21 2.60
N GLY A 68 -8.29 -4.30 1.92
CA GLY A 68 -8.35 -4.25 0.48
C GLY A 68 -7.81 -5.50 -0.18
N GLY A 69 -6.88 -6.17 0.47
CA GLY A 69 -6.32 -7.43 -0.02
C GLY A 69 -7.14 -8.65 0.37
N GLY A 70 -8.26 -8.44 1.07
CA GLY A 70 -9.14 -9.54 1.43
C GLY A 70 -8.97 -10.08 2.83
N ASN A 71 -8.17 -9.43 3.66
CA ASN A 71 -7.97 -9.87 5.03
C ASN A 71 -9.02 -9.24 5.94
N LEU A 72 -9.63 -10.05 6.78
CA LEU A 72 -10.71 -9.58 7.67
C LEU A 72 -10.10 -9.12 8.98
N VAL A 73 -9.55 -7.92 8.96
CA VAL A 73 -8.91 -7.35 10.14
C VAL A 73 -9.33 -5.88 10.27
N ASP A 74 -9.31 -5.39 11.50
CA ASP A 74 -9.52 -3.95 11.71
C ASP A 74 -8.21 -3.34 12.18
N ASP A 75 -8.21 -2.03 12.36
CA ASP A 75 -6.99 -1.34 12.75
C ASP A 75 -6.50 -1.77 14.13
N ALA A 76 -7.41 -2.16 15.00
CA ALA A 76 -7.00 -2.64 16.32
C ALA A 76 -6.19 -3.92 16.20
N ASP A 77 -6.57 -4.78 15.26
CA ASP A 77 -5.78 -6.00 15.03
C ASP A 77 -4.39 -5.68 14.53
N VAL A 78 -4.29 -4.68 13.65
CA VAL A 78 -3.00 -4.31 13.06
C VAL A 78 -2.02 -3.81 14.11
N ARG A 79 -2.52 -3.15 15.15
CA ARG A 79 -1.66 -2.61 16.19
C ARG A 79 -0.79 -3.67 16.84
N ASP A 80 -1.25 -4.90 16.87
CA ASP A 80 -0.51 -5.98 17.52
C ASP A 80 0.24 -6.87 16.54
N MET A 81 0.19 -6.57 15.26
CA MET A 81 0.85 -7.38 14.26
C MET A 81 2.32 -7.07 14.17
N ARG A 82 3.09 -8.08 13.76
CA ARG A 82 4.52 -7.93 13.55
C ARG A 82 4.82 -8.09 12.07
N VAL A 83 5.28 -7.01 11.48
CA VAL A 83 5.67 -7.02 10.07
C VAL A 83 7.10 -7.53 9.97
N GLU A 84 7.36 -8.39 9.00
CA GLU A 84 8.71 -8.89 8.80
C GLU A 84 9.65 -7.71 8.56
N GLY A 85 10.78 -7.70 9.25
CA GLY A 85 11.71 -6.60 9.18
C GLY A 85 11.46 -5.54 10.25
N GLY A 86 10.46 -5.73 11.12
CA GLY A 86 10.19 -4.82 12.23
C GLY A 86 9.68 -3.47 11.75
N ILE A 87 10.03 -2.43 12.49
CA ILE A 87 9.57 -1.08 12.16
C ILE A 87 10.06 -0.66 10.78
N GLU A 88 11.31 -0.95 10.44
CA GLU A 88 11.82 -0.62 9.12
C GLU A 88 11.05 -1.36 8.03
N GLY A 89 10.72 -2.63 8.29
CA GLY A 89 9.93 -3.40 7.35
C GLY A 89 8.55 -2.78 7.15
N ALA A 90 7.94 -2.32 8.24
CA ALA A 90 6.64 -1.67 8.14
C ALA A 90 6.71 -0.38 7.34
N VAL A 91 7.76 0.40 7.53
CA VAL A 91 7.95 1.64 6.78
C VAL A 91 8.11 1.33 5.30
N ARG A 92 8.95 0.35 4.96
CA ARG A 92 9.14 -0.02 3.55
C ARG A 92 7.85 -0.53 2.93
N LEU A 93 7.10 -1.33 3.67
CA LEU A 93 5.84 -1.87 3.17
C LEU A 93 4.86 -0.74 2.88
N THR A 94 4.74 0.22 3.81
CA THR A 94 3.86 1.36 3.63
C THR A 94 4.27 2.16 2.40
N ALA A 95 5.58 2.39 2.22
CA ALA A 95 6.07 3.12 1.06
C ALA A 95 5.72 2.39 -0.23
N ARG A 96 5.88 1.07 -0.25
CA ARG A 96 5.54 0.29 -1.45
C ARG A 96 4.05 0.36 -1.76
N LEU A 97 3.23 0.33 -0.73
CA LEU A 97 1.78 0.41 -0.93
C LEU A 97 1.37 1.75 -1.52
N LEU A 98 1.93 2.83 -0.99
CA LEU A 98 1.61 4.15 -1.50
C LEU A 98 2.11 4.33 -2.92
N THR A 99 3.31 3.83 -3.21
CA THR A 99 3.86 3.91 -4.56
C THR A 99 2.99 3.12 -5.53
N ALA A 100 2.59 1.92 -5.16
CA ALA A 100 1.77 1.09 -6.03
C ALA A 100 0.42 1.74 -6.29
N ALA A 101 -0.16 2.39 -5.29
CA ALA A 101 -1.44 3.06 -5.46
C ALA A 101 -1.32 4.31 -6.32
N PHE A 102 -0.22 5.02 -6.17
CA PHE A 102 -0.02 6.27 -6.88
C PHE A 102 0.35 6.05 -8.34
N MET A 103 1.08 4.99 -8.64
CA MET A 103 1.54 4.71 -9.99
C MET A 103 1.34 3.24 -10.33
N PRO A 104 0.10 2.77 -10.28
CA PRO A 104 -0.15 1.34 -10.39
C PRO A 104 0.22 0.72 -11.72
N GLU A 105 0.07 1.45 -12.78
CA GLU A 105 0.25 0.89 -14.10
C GLU A 105 1.49 1.31 -14.80
N ARG A 106 2.18 2.23 -14.22
CA ARG A 106 3.28 2.81 -14.87
C ARG A 106 4.34 1.85 -15.24
N GLU A 107 4.72 1.03 -14.31
CA GLU A 107 5.80 0.13 -14.55
C GLU A 107 5.48 -0.87 -15.62
N THR A 108 4.25 -1.27 -15.70
CA THR A 108 3.92 -2.30 -16.65
C THR A 108 3.74 -1.76 -18.04
N SER A 109 3.22 -0.57 -18.12
CA SER A 109 2.99 -0.04 -19.44
C SER A 109 4.27 0.36 -20.09
N ALA A 110 5.18 0.64 -19.34
CA ALA A 110 6.40 1.00 -19.91
C ALA A 110 6.87 -0.09 -20.78
N ALA A 111 6.59 -0.38 -20.56
CA ALA A 111 6.99 -1.30 -21.31
C ALA A 111 6.44 -1.11 -22.61
N ASN A 112 6.26 -0.30 -21.78
CA ASN A 112 5.98 -0.36 -22.67
C ASN A 112 6.10 -0.20 -23.39
N PRO A 113 6.25 -0.15 -23.39
CA PRO A 113 6.34 -0.01 -24.15
C PRO A 113 6.24 0.30 -24.82
N LEU A 114 6.41 0.58 -24.84
CA LEU A 114 6.30 0.80 -25.61
C LEU A 114 6.26 1.37 -26.12
N LYS A 115 6.46 1.67 -25.90
CA LYS A 115 6.46 2.04 -26.42
C LYS A 115 6.75 2.46 -26.95
N PRO A 116 6.85 2.60 -27.00
CA PRO A 116 7.14 2.89 -27.61
C PRO A 116 7.38 3.34 -27.98
N GLN A 117 7.67 3.53 -27.92
CA GLN A 117 7.98 3.76 -28.46
C GLN A 117 8.28 4.22 -29.02
N PRO A 118 8.46 4.51 -29.17
CA PRO A 118 8.82 4.91 -29.84
C PRO A 118 9.24 5.23 -30.41
N ALA A 119 9.53 5.37 -30.44
CA ALA A 119 9.76 5.44 -31.10
C ALA A 119 9.89 5.55 -31.65
N ASP A 120 10.09 5.71 -31.66
CA ASP A 120 10.04 5.58 -32.27
C ASP A 120 10.03 5.63 -32.68
#